data_48c0da3061bf160b5db57b58408df715
#
_entry.id   48c0da3061bf160b5db57b58408df715
#
_cell.length_a   1.000
_cell.length_b   1.000
_cell.length_c   1.000
_cell.angle_alpha   90.00
_cell.angle_beta   90.00
_cell.angle_gamma   90.00
#
_symmetry.space_group_name_H-M   'P 1'
#
loop_
_entity.id
_entity.type
_entity.pdbx_description
1 polymer ?
#
loop_
_entity_poly.entity_id
_entity_poly.type
_entity_poly.pdbx_seq_one_letter_code
_entity_poly.pdbx_strand_id
1 'polypeptide(L)'
;MHLNADGLMNTSLTKRGGLPLLAAWLAGASVCAVFALIACFALPVVFSAQGGQIFSWVWRPDTHEFGILPMIVGSLLLSVSALLLSWPLAVGVACAIQDGGKKRLFGCTIAGIVRFMTTIPTVVYSFAAVFLLVPVVREAAGKGSGLCWLSAALMLALLILPTMVLVMDSAMRTK
;
A
#
# COMPACT_ATOMS: atom_id res chain seq x y z
N MET A 1 31.98 -26.01 41.00
CA MET A 1 31.45 -26.76 39.84
C MET A 1 30.56 -25.82 39.04
N HIS A 2 31.18 -24.91 38.22
CA HIS A 2 30.47 -23.97 37.38
C HIS A 2 30.10 -24.68 36.06
N LEU A 3 28.83 -25.06 35.93
CA LEU A 3 28.31 -25.59 34.68
C LEU A 3 28.10 -24.42 33.70
N ASN A 4 28.86 -24.51 32.62
CA ASN A 4 28.98 -23.54 31.52
C ASN A 4 27.64 -23.41 30.79
N ALA A 5 26.82 -22.43 31.19
CA ALA A 5 25.56 -22.11 30.54
C ALA A 5 25.73 -21.59 29.08
N ASP A 6 26.94 -21.10 28.77
CA ASP A 6 27.26 -20.56 27.43
C ASP A 6 27.37 -21.63 26.34
N GLY A 7 27.71 -22.88 26.74
CA GLY A 7 27.81 -24.00 25.79
C GLY A 7 26.46 -24.51 25.28
N LEU A 8 25.41 -24.44 26.08
CA LEU A 8 24.07 -24.92 25.72
C LEU A 8 23.29 -23.90 24.86
N MET A 9 23.61 -22.62 25.03
CA MET A 9 22.95 -21.55 24.24
C MET A 9 23.50 -21.48 22.81
N ASN A 10 24.79 -21.77 22.62
CA ASN A 10 25.44 -21.69 21.31
C ASN A 10 25.11 -22.87 20.39
N THR A 11 24.86 -24.07 20.95
CA THR A 11 24.47 -25.25 20.14
C THR A 11 23.03 -25.24 19.66
N SER A 12 22.12 -24.48 20.32
CA SER A 12 20.73 -24.34 19.88
C SER A 12 20.57 -23.33 18.76
N LEU A 13 21.45 -22.33 18.67
CA LEU A 13 21.42 -21.32 17.63
C LEU A 13 21.95 -21.82 16.28
N THR A 14 22.95 -22.69 16.28
CA THR A 14 23.53 -23.26 15.05
C THR A 14 22.64 -24.29 14.38
N LYS A 15 21.81 -25.04 15.12
CA LYS A 15 20.82 -25.98 14.55
C LYS A 15 19.57 -25.31 14.01
N ARG A 16 19.24 -24.07 14.45
CA ARG A 16 18.12 -23.30 13.96
C ARG A 16 18.44 -22.46 12.72
N GLY A 17 19.71 -22.31 12.35
CA GLY A 17 20.16 -21.48 11.22
C GLY A 17 19.82 -22.05 9.84
N GLY A 18 19.64 -23.35 9.70
CA GLY A 18 19.37 -23.96 8.41
C GLY A 18 17.95 -23.73 7.89
N LEU A 19 16.94 -23.88 8.74
CA LEU A 19 15.53 -23.69 8.38
C LEU A 19 15.19 -22.26 7.94
N PRO A 20 15.52 -21.19 8.71
CA PRO A 20 15.25 -19.83 8.26
C PRO A 20 16.07 -19.45 7.02
N LEU A 21 17.29 -19.98 6.87
CA LEU A 21 18.09 -19.75 5.68
C LEU A 21 17.45 -20.40 4.44
N LEU A 22 17.01 -21.66 4.55
CA LEU A 22 16.26 -22.33 3.48
C LEU A 22 14.97 -21.60 3.14
N ALA A 23 14.20 -21.15 4.15
CA ALA A 23 13.00 -20.37 3.93
C ALA A 23 13.30 -19.04 3.21
N ALA A 24 14.37 -18.36 3.57
CA ALA A 24 14.81 -17.13 2.90
C ALA A 24 15.21 -17.37 1.44
N TRP A 25 15.96 -18.46 1.17
CA TRP A 25 16.32 -18.85 -0.19
C TRP A 25 15.10 -19.23 -1.04
N LEU A 26 14.15 -19.98 -0.49
CA LEU A 26 12.91 -20.33 -1.18
C LEU A 26 12.06 -19.09 -1.46
N ALA A 27 11.94 -18.19 -0.51
CA ALA A 27 11.25 -16.92 -0.70
C ALA A 27 11.93 -16.06 -1.79
N GLY A 28 13.24 -15.92 -1.72
CA GLY A 28 14.02 -15.21 -2.76
C GLY A 28 13.86 -15.85 -4.13
N ALA A 29 14.00 -17.17 -4.23
CA ALA A 29 13.84 -17.89 -5.47
C ALA A 29 12.44 -17.76 -6.06
N SER A 30 11.38 -17.79 -5.24
CA SER A 30 10.00 -17.60 -5.69
C SER A 30 9.77 -16.20 -6.25
N VAL A 31 10.29 -15.17 -5.62
CA VAL A 31 10.24 -13.79 -6.13
C VAL A 31 10.98 -13.68 -7.46
N CYS A 32 12.20 -14.19 -7.55
CA CYS A 32 12.96 -14.21 -8.80
C CYS A 32 12.24 -14.98 -9.91
N ALA A 33 11.62 -16.10 -9.59
CA ALA A 33 10.86 -16.89 -10.56
C ALA A 33 9.66 -16.13 -11.13
N VAL A 34 8.93 -15.37 -10.28
CA VAL A 34 7.83 -14.52 -10.73
C VAL A 34 8.32 -13.42 -11.67
N PHE A 35 9.41 -12.72 -11.30
CA PHE A 35 9.99 -11.69 -12.18
C PHE A 35 10.53 -12.29 -13.49
N ALA A 36 11.18 -13.44 -13.44
CA ALA A 36 11.66 -14.13 -14.64
C ALA A 36 10.51 -14.52 -15.57
N LEU A 37 9.41 -15.03 -15.00
CA LEU A 37 8.21 -15.38 -15.76
C LEU A 37 7.60 -14.15 -16.42
N ILE A 38 7.44 -13.05 -15.68
CA ILE A 38 6.94 -11.78 -16.24
C ILE A 38 7.87 -11.31 -17.36
N ALA A 39 9.18 -11.33 -17.17
CA ALA A 39 10.16 -10.93 -18.18
C ALA A 39 10.07 -11.82 -19.42
N CYS A 40 9.98 -13.13 -19.28
CA CYS A 40 9.85 -14.07 -20.41
C CYS A 40 8.63 -13.76 -21.28
N PHE A 41 7.50 -13.36 -20.70
CA PHE A 41 6.32 -12.99 -21.46
C PHE A 41 6.33 -11.55 -21.97
N ALA A 42 6.93 -10.62 -21.23
CA ALA A 42 6.97 -9.21 -21.60
C ALA A 42 8.02 -8.89 -22.67
N LEU A 43 9.21 -9.52 -22.60
CA LEU A 43 10.31 -9.25 -23.54
C LEU A 43 9.93 -9.46 -25.01
N PRO A 44 9.30 -10.57 -25.43
CA PRO A 44 8.91 -10.77 -26.83
C PRO A 44 7.96 -9.68 -27.32
N VAL A 45 7.06 -9.20 -26.45
CA VAL A 45 6.09 -8.16 -26.81
C VAL A 45 6.78 -6.81 -26.99
N VAL A 46 7.69 -6.45 -26.07
CA VAL A 46 8.45 -5.19 -26.12
C VAL A 46 9.37 -5.13 -27.34
N PHE A 47 10.02 -6.26 -27.69
CA PHE A 47 10.94 -6.34 -28.84
C PHE A 47 10.24 -6.70 -30.15
N SER A 48 8.92 -6.88 -30.18
CA SER A 48 8.17 -7.07 -31.42
C SER A 48 8.09 -5.77 -32.24
N ALA A 49 7.76 -5.90 -33.52
CA ALA A 49 7.53 -4.73 -34.40
C ALA A 49 6.42 -3.79 -33.89
N GLN A 50 5.55 -4.28 -33.02
CA GLN A 50 4.48 -3.53 -32.37
C GLN A 50 4.90 -2.91 -31.02
N GLY A 51 6.12 -3.16 -30.55
CA GLY A 51 6.64 -2.67 -29.26
C GLY A 51 6.57 -1.16 -29.10
N GLY A 52 6.71 -0.39 -30.18
CA GLY A 52 6.55 1.05 -30.19
C GLY A 52 5.11 1.52 -29.91
N GLN A 53 4.11 0.72 -30.27
CA GLN A 53 2.71 1.02 -30.02
C GLN A 53 2.32 0.86 -28.56
N ILE A 54 3.05 0.07 -27.78
CA ILE A 54 2.83 -0.13 -26.33
C ILE A 54 2.95 1.21 -25.59
N PHE A 55 3.85 2.10 -26.03
CA PHE A 55 4.04 3.44 -25.45
C PHE A 55 3.11 4.51 -26.05
N SER A 56 2.03 4.11 -26.71
CA SER A 56 1.02 5.05 -27.22
C SER A 56 0.03 5.47 -26.13
N TRP A 57 -0.65 6.60 -26.36
CA TRP A 57 -1.72 7.11 -25.51
C TRP A 57 -3.07 6.47 -25.82
N VAL A 58 -3.15 5.64 -26.85
CA VAL A 58 -4.40 5.09 -27.36
C VAL A 58 -4.59 3.68 -26.83
N TRP A 59 -5.67 3.46 -26.10
CA TRP A 59 -6.14 2.16 -25.68
C TRP A 59 -7.46 1.85 -26.36
N ARG A 60 -7.41 1.10 -27.45
CA ARG A 60 -8.58 0.66 -28.23
C ARG A 60 -8.46 -0.83 -28.54
N PRO A 61 -9.03 -1.70 -27.72
CA PRO A 61 -9.04 -3.13 -27.97
C PRO A 61 -9.68 -3.51 -29.31
N ASP A 62 -10.69 -2.73 -29.75
CA ASP A 62 -11.43 -2.95 -31.00
C ASP A 62 -10.56 -2.81 -32.25
N THR A 63 -9.54 -1.98 -32.20
CA THR A 63 -8.57 -1.73 -33.30
C THR A 63 -7.20 -2.36 -33.06
N HIS A 64 -7.06 -3.23 -32.04
CA HIS A 64 -5.79 -3.83 -31.61
C HIS A 64 -4.70 -2.80 -31.22
N GLU A 65 -5.09 -1.61 -30.75
CA GLU A 65 -4.18 -0.59 -30.22
C GLU A 65 -4.12 -0.68 -28.71
N PHE A 66 -2.98 -1.12 -28.17
CA PHE A 66 -2.79 -1.38 -26.73
C PHE A 66 -1.71 -0.47 -26.13
N GLY A 67 -2.01 0.83 -26.02
CA GLY A 67 -1.11 1.78 -25.37
C GLY A 67 -1.24 1.74 -23.85
N ILE A 68 -0.13 1.57 -23.12
CA ILE A 68 -0.11 1.50 -21.65
C ILE A 68 0.12 2.85 -20.97
N LEU A 69 0.51 3.90 -21.72
CA LEU A 69 0.80 5.23 -21.13
C LEU A 69 -0.36 5.81 -20.31
N PRO A 70 -1.64 5.76 -20.76
CA PRO A 70 -2.74 6.27 -19.96
C PRO A 70 -2.88 5.56 -18.60
N MET A 71 -2.59 4.25 -18.56
CA MET A 71 -2.65 3.47 -17.32
C MET A 71 -1.52 3.82 -16.36
N ILE A 72 -0.29 3.98 -16.88
CA ILE A 72 0.88 4.40 -16.08
C ILE A 72 0.66 5.79 -15.51
N VAL A 73 0.32 6.76 -16.35
CA VAL A 73 0.10 8.14 -15.92
C VAL A 73 -1.10 8.23 -14.97
N GLY A 74 -2.18 7.53 -15.26
CA GLY A 74 -3.36 7.48 -14.40
C GLY A 74 -3.05 6.93 -13.02
N SER A 75 -2.29 5.83 -12.93
CA SER A 75 -1.89 5.24 -11.63
C SER A 75 -0.94 6.14 -10.84
N LEU A 76 0.01 6.81 -11.51
CA LEU A 76 0.90 7.76 -10.87
C LEU A 76 0.15 8.98 -10.34
N LEU A 77 -0.73 9.58 -11.14
CA LEU A 77 -1.56 10.71 -10.73
C LEU A 77 -2.47 10.32 -9.55
N LEU A 78 -3.07 9.13 -9.61
CA LEU A 78 -3.92 8.62 -8.53
C LEU A 78 -3.12 8.46 -7.22
N SER A 79 -1.93 7.88 -7.29
CA SER A 79 -1.07 7.66 -6.13
C SER A 79 -0.61 8.98 -5.52
N VAL A 80 -0.16 9.92 -6.34
CA VAL A 80 0.28 11.25 -5.89
C VAL A 80 -0.86 12.01 -5.24
N SER A 81 -2.05 12.02 -5.84
CA SER A 81 -3.20 12.73 -5.26
C SER A 81 -3.69 12.10 -3.96
N ALA A 82 -3.72 10.76 -3.87
CA ALA A 82 -4.05 10.08 -2.62
C ALA A 82 -3.04 10.42 -1.52
N LEU A 83 -1.75 10.47 -1.85
CA LEU A 83 -0.69 10.86 -0.92
C LEU A 83 -0.84 12.32 -0.47
N LEU A 84 -1.09 13.25 -1.40
CA LEU A 84 -1.29 14.67 -1.09
C LEU A 84 -2.51 14.91 -0.20
N LEU A 85 -3.58 14.12 -0.38
CA LEU A 85 -4.77 14.20 0.49
C LEU A 85 -4.51 13.61 1.87
N SER A 86 -3.84 12.46 1.96
CA SER A 86 -3.61 11.76 3.22
C SER A 86 -2.53 12.39 4.08
N TRP A 87 -1.51 13.03 3.47
CA TRP A 87 -0.38 13.62 4.18
C TRP A 87 -0.78 14.64 5.25
N PRO A 88 -1.52 15.73 4.95
CA PRO A 88 -1.87 16.73 5.95
C PRO A 88 -2.76 16.16 7.06
N LEU A 89 -3.66 15.24 6.70
CA LEU A 89 -4.50 14.54 7.68
C LEU A 89 -3.68 13.67 8.61
N ALA A 90 -2.72 12.89 8.06
CA ALA A 90 -1.87 12.01 8.83
C ALA A 90 -0.97 12.79 9.81
N VAL A 91 -0.40 13.92 9.37
CA VAL A 91 0.39 14.81 10.24
C VAL A 91 -0.47 15.36 11.37
N GLY A 92 -1.64 15.90 11.05
CA GLY A 92 -2.57 16.46 12.05
C GLY A 92 -2.99 15.42 13.10
N VAL A 93 -3.33 14.21 12.66
CA VAL A 93 -3.71 13.09 13.54
C VAL A 93 -2.53 12.63 14.40
N ALA A 94 -1.33 12.50 13.82
CA ALA A 94 -0.14 12.09 14.55
C ALA A 94 0.24 13.13 15.62
N CYS A 95 0.18 14.43 15.30
CA CYS A 95 0.38 15.49 16.28
C CYS A 95 -0.66 15.44 17.39
N ALA A 96 -1.94 15.23 17.07
CA ALA A 96 -3.01 15.12 18.06
C ALA A 96 -2.84 13.91 19.01
N ILE A 97 -2.25 12.81 18.52
CA ILE A 97 -1.92 11.64 19.36
C ILE A 97 -0.79 11.98 20.34
N GLN A 98 0.19 12.79 19.91
CA GLN A 98 1.37 13.12 20.71
C GLN A 98 1.15 14.26 21.71
N ASP A 99 0.11 15.10 21.51
CA ASP A 99 -0.26 16.15 22.46
C ASP A 99 -0.70 15.53 23.79
N GLY A 100 0.29 15.12 24.59
CA GLY A 100 0.14 14.47 25.89
C GLY A 100 -0.32 15.38 27.04
N GLY A 101 -0.79 16.63 26.73
CA GLY A 101 -1.25 17.61 27.71
C GLY A 101 -2.65 17.33 28.26
N LYS A 102 -3.44 18.39 28.50
CA LYS A 102 -4.79 18.33 29.06
C LYS A 102 -5.80 17.43 28.29
N LYS A 103 -5.47 16.99 27.09
CA LYS A 103 -6.31 16.15 26.20
C LYS A 103 -5.78 14.72 26.00
N ARG A 104 -5.05 14.16 26.97
CA ARG A 104 -4.49 12.80 26.90
C ARG A 104 -5.53 11.73 26.53
N LEU A 105 -6.75 11.84 27.05
CA LEU A 105 -7.87 10.94 26.71
C LEU A 105 -8.24 11.02 25.23
N PHE A 106 -8.26 12.21 24.65
CA PHE A 106 -8.57 12.43 23.25
C PHE A 106 -7.52 11.80 22.32
N GLY A 107 -6.23 12.03 22.61
CA GLY A 107 -5.14 11.39 21.84
C GLY A 107 -5.16 9.87 21.94
N CYS A 108 -5.48 9.31 23.11
CA CYS A 108 -5.60 7.86 23.30
C CYS A 108 -6.78 7.27 22.48
N THR A 109 -7.91 7.96 22.44
CA THR A 109 -9.08 7.56 21.66
C THR A 109 -8.77 7.58 20.15
N ILE A 110 -8.12 8.64 19.65
CA ILE A 110 -7.72 8.73 18.24
C ILE A 110 -6.73 7.62 17.89
N ALA A 111 -5.73 7.37 18.74
CA ALA A 111 -4.78 6.27 18.52
C ALA A 111 -5.50 4.90 18.48
N GLY A 112 -6.51 4.70 19.31
CA GLY A 112 -7.36 3.51 19.31
C GLY A 112 -8.12 3.35 17.98
N ILE A 113 -8.74 4.43 17.49
CA ILE A 113 -9.46 4.43 16.20
C ILE A 113 -8.52 4.11 15.04
N VAL A 114 -7.34 4.76 14.99
CA VAL A 114 -6.36 4.51 13.93
C VAL A 114 -5.90 3.05 13.94
N ARG A 115 -5.60 2.49 15.11
CA ARG A 115 -5.24 1.07 15.23
C ARG A 115 -6.39 0.15 14.82
N PHE A 116 -7.62 0.49 15.19
CA PHE A 116 -8.79 -0.26 14.75
C PHE A 116 -8.93 -0.26 13.23
N MET A 117 -8.70 0.90 12.58
CA MET A 117 -8.71 1.01 11.12
C MET A 117 -7.71 0.07 10.45
N THR A 118 -6.52 -0.16 11.03
CA THR A 118 -5.53 -1.09 10.45
C THR A 118 -5.91 -2.56 10.55
N THR A 119 -6.84 -2.92 11.42
CA THR A 119 -7.32 -4.30 11.56
C THR A 119 -8.43 -4.67 10.59
N ILE A 120 -9.07 -3.66 9.97
CA ILE A 120 -10.15 -3.90 9.01
C ILE A 120 -9.56 -4.41 7.69
N PRO A 121 -10.03 -5.55 7.15
CA PRO A 121 -9.60 -6.04 5.85
C PRO A 121 -9.87 -5.01 4.75
N THR A 122 -8.92 -4.85 3.80
CA THR A 122 -9.03 -3.90 2.68
C THR A 122 -10.28 -4.12 1.83
N VAL A 123 -10.78 -5.34 1.76
CA VAL A 123 -12.03 -5.69 1.07
C VAL A 123 -13.23 -4.94 1.65
N VAL A 124 -13.31 -4.77 2.98
CA VAL A 124 -14.39 -4.03 3.64
C VAL A 124 -14.38 -2.56 3.23
N TYR A 125 -13.18 -1.95 3.15
CA TYR A 125 -13.02 -0.59 2.64
C TYR A 125 -13.50 -0.45 1.20
N SER A 126 -13.21 -1.44 0.34
CA SER A 126 -13.64 -1.44 -1.05
C SER A 126 -15.17 -1.48 -1.17
N PHE A 127 -15.83 -2.32 -0.37
CA PHE A 127 -17.31 -2.34 -0.31
C PHE A 127 -17.86 -1.01 0.21
N ALA A 128 -17.31 -0.47 1.29
CA ALA A 128 -17.72 0.81 1.83
C ALA A 128 -17.56 1.94 0.79
N ALA A 129 -16.50 1.93 -0.01
CA ALA A 129 -16.31 2.90 -1.09
C ALA A 129 -17.43 2.80 -2.13
N VAL A 130 -17.73 1.61 -2.62
CA VAL A 130 -18.73 1.41 -3.66
C VAL A 130 -20.13 1.79 -3.18
N PHE A 131 -20.51 1.43 -1.97
CA PHE A 131 -21.87 1.61 -1.47
C PHE A 131 -22.11 2.95 -0.75
N LEU A 132 -21.08 3.57 -0.21
CA LEU A 132 -21.21 4.83 0.55
C LEU A 132 -20.53 6.00 -0.19
N LEU A 133 -19.26 5.87 -0.57
CA LEU A 133 -18.50 6.98 -1.13
C LEU A 133 -18.92 7.30 -2.57
N VAL A 134 -19.09 6.30 -3.41
CA VAL A 134 -19.47 6.49 -4.81
C VAL A 134 -20.84 7.18 -4.97
N PRO A 135 -21.91 6.80 -4.24
CA PRO A 135 -23.18 7.53 -4.26
C PRO A 135 -23.05 8.99 -3.83
N VAL A 136 -22.29 9.26 -2.74
CA VAL A 136 -22.08 10.63 -2.24
C VAL A 136 -21.35 11.48 -3.30
N VAL A 137 -20.30 10.94 -3.90
CA VAL A 137 -19.58 11.65 -4.98
C VAL A 137 -20.47 11.88 -6.20
N ARG A 138 -21.29 10.91 -6.55
CA ARG A 138 -22.26 11.03 -7.67
C ARG A 138 -23.29 12.14 -7.41
N GLU A 139 -23.85 12.20 -6.20
CA GLU A 139 -24.80 13.24 -5.83
C GLU A 139 -24.14 14.62 -5.80
N ALA A 140 -22.93 14.73 -5.25
CA ALA A 140 -22.17 15.97 -5.20
C ALA A 140 -21.76 16.48 -6.60
N ALA A 141 -21.44 15.56 -7.52
CA ALA A 141 -21.08 15.90 -8.91
C ALA A 141 -22.28 16.20 -9.80
N GLY A 142 -23.48 15.80 -9.41
CA GLY A 142 -24.74 16.02 -10.15
C GLY A 142 -24.86 15.25 -11.46
N LYS A 143 -23.82 14.60 -11.94
CA LYS A 143 -23.77 13.85 -13.20
C LYS A 143 -22.75 12.70 -13.13
N GLY A 144 -23.01 11.63 -13.87
CA GLY A 144 -22.10 10.49 -14.02
C GLY A 144 -22.35 9.34 -13.03
N SER A 145 -21.51 8.30 -13.10
CA SER A 145 -21.66 7.08 -12.30
C SER A 145 -21.13 7.22 -10.86
N GLY A 146 -20.38 8.29 -10.56
CA GLY A 146 -19.64 8.43 -9.29
C GLY A 146 -18.36 7.58 -9.21
N LEU A 147 -18.18 6.63 -10.13
CA LEU A 147 -16.95 5.88 -10.30
C LEU A 147 -15.95 6.75 -11.10
N CYS A 148 -15.30 7.66 -10.42
CA CYS A 148 -14.38 8.61 -11.03
C CYS A 148 -13.05 8.61 -10.29
N TRP A 149 -12.08 9.31 -10.87
CA TRP A 149 -10.76 9.46 -10.28
C TRP A 149 -10.78 10.04 -8.86
N LEU A 150 -11.72 10.96 -8.58
CA LEU A 150 -11.88 11.56 -7.25
C LEU A 150 -12.28 10.53 -6.19
N SER A 151 -13.26 9.67 -6.48
CA SER A 151 -13.69 8.61 -5.55
C SER A 151 -12.57 7.60 -5.30
N ALA A 152 -11.79 7.27 -6.33
CA ALA A 152 -10.64 6.38 -6.20
C ALA A 152 -9.52 7.03 -5.36
N ALA A 153 -9.23 8.32 -5.58
CA ALA A 153 -8.21 9.05 -4.82
C ALA A 153 -8.58 9.19 -3.34
N LEU A 154 -9.85 9.52 -3.05
CA LEU A 154 -10.36 9.61 -1.67
C LEU A 154 -10.28 8.26 -0.95
N MET A 155 -10.68 7.20 -1.64
CA MET A 155 -10.64 5.86 -1.06
C MET A 155 -9.21 5.40 -0.78
N LEU A 156 -8.31 5.62 -1.72
CA LEU A 156 -6.90 5.28 -1.56
C LEU A 156 -6.24 6.11 -0.44
N ALA A 157 -6.59 7.41 -0.34
CA ALA A 157 -6.13 8.27 0.75
C ALA A 157 -6.60 7.77 2.12
N LEU A 158 -7.87 7.35 2.24
CA LEU A 158 -8.43 6.80 3.47
C LEU A 158 -7.73 5.48 3.87
N LEU A 159 -7.40 4.65 2.89
CA LEU A 159 -6.75 3.35 3.10
C LEU A 159 -5.29 3.51 3.55
N ILE A 160 -4.58 4.50 3.03
CA ILE A 160 -3.17 4.78 3.38
C ILE A 160 -3.06 5.52 4.72
N LEU A 161 -4.07 6.34 5.07
CA LEU A 161 -4.05 7.23 6.23
C LEU A 161 -3.62 6.55 7.54
N PRO A 162 -4.21 5.42 7.98
CA PRO A 162 -3.85 4.81 9.26
C PRO A 162 -2.39 4.35 9.30
N THR A 163 -1.88 3.81 8.21
CA THR A 163 -0.48 3.38 8.10
C THR A 163 0.47 4.57 8.18
N MET A 164 0.16 5.68 7.49
CA MET A 164 0.95 6.90 7.56
C MET A 164 0.97 7.50 8.97
N VAL A 165 -0.18 7.54 9.66
CA VAL A 165 -0.28 8.02 11.04
C VAL A 165 0.61 7.21 11.97
N LEU A 166 0.58 5.87 11.88
CA LEU A 166 1.40 5.00 12.73
C LEU A 166 2.90 5.19 12.47
N VAL A 167 3.31 5.33 11.21
CA VAL A 167 4.72 5.59 10.87
C VAL A 167 5.16 6.95 11.41
N MET A 168 4.34 8.00 11.25
CA MET A 168 4.65 9.33 11.77
C MET A 168 4.68 9.37 13.30
N ASP A 169 3.71 8.74 13.97
CA ASP A 169 3.69 8.64 15.44
C ASP A 169 4.95 7.94 15.95
N SER A 170 5.36 6.84 15.34
CA SER A 170 6.59 6.12 15.71
C SER A 170 7.84 6.98 15.49
N ALA A 171 7.94 7.69 14.37
CA ALA A 171 9.07 8.56 14.07
C ALA A 171 9.19 9.75 15.04
N MET A 172 8.06 10.29 15.47
CA MET A 172 8.04 11.40 16.44
C MET A 172 8.39 10.95 17.88
N ARG A 173 8.08 9.70 18.25
CA ARG A 173 8.42 9.12 19.56
C ARG A 173 9.91 8.80 19.73
N THR A 174 10.65 8.66 18.62
CA THR A 174 12.07 8.28 18.63
C THR A 174 13.00 9.50 18.82
N LYS A 175 12.46 10.71 18.84
CA LYS A 175 13.18 11.97 19.17
C LYS A 175 12.97 12.36 20.61
#